data_60c075bb3cfa0692658a594c17b768d8
#
_entry.id   60c075bb3cfa0692658a594c17b768d8
#
_cell.length_a   1.000
_cell.length_b   1.000
_cell.length_c   1.000
_cell.angle_alpha   90.00
_cell.angle_beta   90.00
_cell.angle_gamma   90.00
#
_symmetry.space_group_name_H-M   'P 1'
#
loop_
_entity.id
_entity.type
_entity.pdbx_description
1 polymer ?
#
loop_
_entity_poly.entity_id
_entity_poly.type
_entity_poly.pdbx_seq_one_letter_code
_entity_poly.pdbx_strand_id
1 'polypeptide(L)'
;MHNIFTPDTNKSSVSKSANEQQIEANLRTILTRLGIIGDTGSKDIITIVKYMCMHPESVDTMTVSELCSKFCDNPKSMEQRIRRTAFNGLVNLAHLGLDDYSNEIFVDYSSTLYNFEQVRKEMDCIRQKTVKHGNLKIRHFLTSLAFRCQNAQ
;
A
#
# COMPACT_ATOMS: atom_id res chain seq x y z
N MET A 1 -11.66 31.36 -33.78
CA MET A 1 -11.44 31.20 -33.32
C MET A 1 -11.24 30.71 -32.33
N HIS A 2 -11.23 30.62 -32.07
CA HIS A 2 -11.20 30.23 -31.29
C HIS A 2 -10.87 29.75 -30.46
N ASN A 3 -10.63 29.19 -30.10
CA ASN A 3 -10.16 28.77 -29.46
C ASN A 3 -9.79 28.84 -28.36
N ILE A 4 -9.94 29.02 -28.21
CA ILE A 4 -9.60 29.36 -27.25
C ILE A 4 -9.88 28.85 -26.09
N PHE A 5 -10.31 28.48 -25.94
CA PHE A 5 -10.85 27.94 -25.11
C PHE A 5 -10.40 27.67 -23.85
N THR A 6 -10.45 27.23 -23.07
CA THR A 6 -10.32 26.83 -21.69
C THR A 6 -9.09 25.98 -21.47
N PRO A 7 -7.89 26.48 -21.78
CA PRO A 7 -6.67 25.70 -21.59
C PRO A 7 -6.42 25.34 -20.13
N ASP A 8 -6.82 26.18 -19.20
CA ASP A 8 -6.58 25.94 -17.78
C ASP A 8 -7.36 24.73 -17.25
N THR A 9 -8.61 24.57 -17.68
CA THR A 9 -9.42 23.42 -17.30
C THR A 9 -8.83 22.13 -17.86
N ASN A 10 -8.39 22.15 -19.10
CA ASN A 10 -7.76 20.98 -19.73
C ASN A 10 -6.45 20.62 -19.04
N LYS A 11 -5.64 21.61 -18.70
CA LYS A 11 -4.38 21.39 -18.01
C LYS A 11 -4.62 20.76 -16.64
N SER A 12 -5.62 21.24 -15.90
CA SER A 12 -5.97 20.72 -14.59
C SER A 12 -6.40 19.26 -14.67
N SER A 13 -7.25 18.89 -15.63
CA SER A 13 -7.69 17.51 -15.82
C SER A 13 -6.54 16.60 -16.22
N VAL A 14 -5.70 17.03 -17.15
CA VAL A 14 -4.52 16.27 -17.59
C VAL A 14 -3.53 16.10 -16.45
N SER A 15 -3.32 17.16 -15.66
CA SER A 15 -2.41 17.10 -14.52
C SER A 15 -2.88 16.11 -13.46
N LYS A 16 -4.19 16.11 -13.15
CA LYS A 16 -4.76 15.16 -12.19
C LYS A 16 -4.63 13.72 -12.68
N SER A 17 -4.94 13.50 -13.95
CA SER A 17 -4.85 12.17 -14.54
C SER A 17 -3.40 11.67 -14.54
N ALA A 18 -2.45 12.54 -14.91
CA ALA A 18 -1.04 12.20 -14.92
C ALA A 18 -0.52 11.88 -13.51
N ASN A 19 -0.94 12.68 -12.52
CA ASN A 19 -0.57 12.47 -11.13
C ASN A 19 -1.14 11.14 -10.61
N GLU A 20 -2.40 10.86 -10.90
CA GLU A 20 -3.05 9.63 -10.50
C GLU A 20 -2.36 8.41 -11.12
N GLN A 21 -1.99 8.50 -12.41
CA GLN A 21 -1.25 7.44 -13.08
C GLN A 21 0.13 7.23 -12.48
N GLN A 22 0.80 8.29 -12.08
CA GLN A 22 2.11 8.20 -11.45
C GLN A 22 2.01 7.54 -10.08
N ILE A 23 0.98 7.89 -9.30
CA ILE A 23 0.71 7.26 -8.01
C ILE A 23 0.50 5.76 -8.20
N GLU A 24 -0.32 5.39 -9.17
CA GLU A 24 -0.58 3.97 -9.45
C GLU A 24 0.69 3.25 -9.87
N ALA A 25 1.52 3.87 -10.73
CA ALA A 25 2.78 3.27 -11.17
C ALA A 25 3.72 3.06 -9.99
N ASN A 26 3.84 4.04 -9.10
CA ASN A 26 4.67 3.94 -7.91
C ASN A 26 4.17 2.81 -7.01
N LEU A 27 2.86 2.73 -6.84
CA LEU A 27 2.23 1.72 -6.01
C LEU A 27 2.47 0.32 -6.55
N ARG A 28 2.31 0.13 -7.86
CA ARG A 28 2.57 -1.16 -8.50
C ARG A 28 4.03 -1.59 -8.34
N THR A 29 4.95 -0.64 -8.40
CA THR A 29 6.36 -0.91 -8.16
C THR A 29 6.59 -1.45 -6.74
N ILE A 30 5.99 -0.80 -5.75
CA ILE A 30 6.14 -1.23 -4.36
C ILE A 30 5.52 -2.61 -4.15
N LEU A 31 4.31 -2.83 -4.66
CA LEU A 31 3.62 -4.11 -4.50
C LEU A 31 4.38 -5.24 -5.20
N THR A 32 5.03 -4.94 -6.32
CA THR A 32 5.87 -5.89 -7.03
C THR A 32 7.09 -6.26 -6.18
N ARG A 33 7.74 -5.26 -5.58
CA ARG A 33 8.90 -5.48 -4.72
C ARG A 33 8.55 -6.30 -3.48
N LEU A 34 7.34 -6.09 -2.97
CA LEU A 34 6.82 -6.88 -1.83
C LEU A 34 6.36 -8.27 -2.25
N GLY A 35 6.33 -8.55 -3.56
CA GLY A 35 5.91 -9.86 -4.07
C GLY A 35 4.42 -10.12 -3.97
N ILE A 36 3.60 -9.07 -3.91
CA ILE A 36 2.15 -9.22 -3.69
C ILE A 36 1.29 -8.62 -4.80
N ILE A 37 1.90 -8.13 -5.88
CA ILE A 37 1.14 -7.49 -6.97
C ILE A 37 0.10 -8.44 -7.58
N GLY A 38 0.34 -9.74 -7.56
CA GLY A 38 -0.57 -10.73 -8.12
C GLY A 38 -1.62 -11.24 -7.14
N ASP A 39 -1.59 -10.81 -5.89
CA ASP A 39 -2.54 -11.29 -4.87
C ASP A 39 -3.92 -10.67 -5.06
N THR A 40 -4.96 -11.34 -4.56
CA THR A 40 -6.33 -10.90 -4.76
C THR A 40 -6.63 -9.52 -4.16
N GLY A 41 -6.00 -9.18 -3.04
CA GLY A 41 -6.19 -7.89 -2.39
C GLY A 41 -5.37 -6.76 -2.97
N SER A 42 -4.53 -7.04 -3.98
CA SER A 42 -3.67 -6.03 -4.58
C SER A 42 -4.46 -4.91 -5.24
N LYS A 43 -5.49 -5.26 -5.99
CA LYS A 43 -6.39 -4.26 -6.64
C LYS A 43 -7.12 -3.44 -5.59
N ASP A 44 -7.53 -4.07 -4.50
CA ASP A 44 -8.18 -3.37 -3.39
C ASP A 44 -7.25 -2.36 -2.75
N ILE A 45 -6.00 -2.75 -2.52
CA ILE A 45 -4.97 -1.86 -1.97
C ILE A 45 -4.77 -0.66 -2.89
N ILE A 46 -4.64 -0.90 -4.20
CA ILE A 46 -4.46 0.17 -5.17
C ILE A 46 -5.63 1.14 -5.13
N THR A 47 -6.86 0.60 -5.10
CA THR A 47 -8.07 1.43 -5.06
C THR A 47 -8.10 2.33 -3.83
N ILE A 48 -7.87 1.75 -2.66
CA ILE A 48 -7.91 2.50 -1.39
C ILE A 48 -6.79 3.53 -1.32
N VAL A 49 -5.56 3.15 -1.67
CA VAL A 49 -4.42 4.06 -1.59
C VAL A 49 -4.57 5.23 -2.56
N LYS A 50 -5.04 4.96 -3.78
CA LYS A 50 -5.32 6.04 -4.74
C LYS A 50 -6.35 7.01 -4.18
N TYR A 51 -7.42 6.49 -3.58
CA TYR A 51 -8.43 7.34 -2.96
C TYR A 51 -7.81 8.20 -1.85
N MET A 52 -7.00 7.60 -0.98
CA MET A 52 -6.34 8.33 0.11
C MET A 52 -5.43 9.43 -0.42
N CYS A 53 -4.72 9.18 -1.51
CA CYS A 53 -3.86 10.18 -2.13
C CYS A 53 -4.64 11.32 -2.75
N MET A 54 -5.80 11.02 -3.35
CA MET A 54 -6.64 12.03 -3.97
C MET A 54 -7.50 12.78 -2.97
N HIS A 55 -7.69 12.23 -1.77
CA HIS A 55 -8.49 12.80 -0.70
C HIS A 55 -7.70 12.75 0.62
N PRO A 56 -6.68 13.61 0.76
CA PRO A 56 -5.78 13.53 1.94
C PRO A 56 -6.49 13.62 3.27
N GLU A 57 -7.62 14.31 3.35
CA GLU A 57 -8.40 14.42 4.58
C GLU A 57 -8.94 13.07 5.03
N SER A 58 -9.14 12.13 4.11
CA SER A 58 -9.67 10.80 4.45
C SER A 58 -8.74 10.01 5.35
N VAL A 59 -7.44 10.29 5.30
CA VAL A 59 -6.43 9.59 6.10
C VAL A 59 -6.71 9.75 7.59
N ASP A 60 -7.14 10.94 8.01
CA ASP A 60 -7.38 11.24 9.41
C ASP A 60 -8.84 11.11 9.83
N THR A 61 -9.78 11.14 8.88
CA THR A 61 -11.20 11.21 9.19
C THR A 61 -11.98 9.93 8.94
N MET A 62 -11.41 8.97 8.18
CA MET A 62 -12.11 7.75 7.81
C MET A 62 -11.41 6.51 8.33
N THR A 63 -12.21 5.55 8.79
CA THR A 63 -11.69 4.22 9.15
C THR A 63 -11.44 3.43 7.86
N VAL A 64 -10.69 2.34 7.98
CA VAL A 64 -10.46 1.45 6.84
C VAL A 64 -11.79 0.88 6.34
N SER A 65 -12.69 0.52 7.26
CA SER A 65 -14.00 0.01 6.90
C SER A 65 -14.81 1.04 6.11
N GLU A 66 -14.77 2.29 6.54
CA GLU A 66 -15.46 3.38 5.83
C GLU A 66 -14.88 3.61 4.44
N LEU A 67 -13.56 3.54 4.30
CA LEU A 67 -12.91 3.63 3.00
C LEU A 67 -13.35 2.51 2.08
N CYS A 68 -13.36 1.29 2.60
CA CYS A 68 -13.80 0.12 1.81
C CYS A 68 -15.26 0.23 1.39
N SER A 69 -16.12 0.80 2.25
CA SER A 69 -17.54 0.92 1.96
C SER A 69 -17.84 1.84 0.78
N LYS A 70 -16.90 2.68 0.39
CA LYS A 70 -17.05 3.52 -0.79
C LYS A 70 -16.94 2.75 -2.10
N PHE A 71 -16.35 1.55 -2.07
CA PHE A 71 -16.02 0.82 -3.28
C PHE A 71 -16.68 -0.55 -3.40
N CYS A 72 -17.32 -1.03 -2.34
CA CYS A 72 -17.98 -2.32 -2.41
C CYS A 72 -19.11 -2.41 -1.38
N ASP A 73 -20.04 -3.34 -1.63
CA ASP A 73 -21.20 -3.57 -0.76
C ASP A 73 -20.83 -4.32 0.51
N ASN A 74 -19.70 -5.02 0.50
CA ASN A 74 -19.23 -5.78 1.64
C ASN A 74 -17.84 -5.30 2.05
N PRO A 75 -17.75 -4.18 2.79
CA PRO A 75 -16.46 -3.61 3.18
C PRO A 75 -15.62 -4.55 4.03
N LYS A 76 -16.25 -5.37 4.82
CA LYS A 76 -15.54 -6.33 5.68
C LYS A 76 -14.76 -7.34 4.84
N SER A 77 -15.36 -7.80 3.76
CA SER A 77 -14.71 -8.74 2.83
C SER A 77 -13.51 -8.08 2.14
N MET A 78 -13.67 -6.84 1.71
CA MET A 78 -12.58 -6.09 1.08
C MET A 78 -11.44 -5.86 2.08
N GLU A 79 -11.77 -5.49 3.29
CA GLU A 79 -10.77 -5.28 4.34
C GLU A 79 -9.99 -6.58 4.62
N GLN A 80 -10.66 -7.71 4.63
CA GLN A 80 -10.01 -9.01 4.84
C GLN A 80 -9.06 -9.35 3.71
N ARG A 81 -9.45 -9.07 2.45
CA ARG A 81 -8.56 -9.30 1.32
C ARG A 81 -7.31 -8.43 1.41
N ILE A 82 -7.49 -7.16 1.78
CA ILE A 82 -6.36 -6.25 1.96
C ILE A 82 -5.44 -6.75 3.06
N ARG A 83 -6.00 -7.13 4.19
CA ARG A 83 -5.24 -7.62 5.34
C ARG A 83 -4.42 -8.84 4.98
N ARG A 84 -5.03 -9.79 4.29
CA ARG A 84 -4.34 -11.02 3.88
C ARG A 84 -3.17 -10.72 2.94
N THR A 85 -3.41 -9.87 1.95
CA THR A 85 -2.39 -9.51 0.97
C THR A 85 -1.24 -8.74 1.64
N ALA A 86 -1.57 -7.79 2.51
CA ALA A 86 -0.56 -7.04 3.26
C ALA A 86 0.27 -7.97 4.14
N PHE A 87 -0.37 -8.97 4.77
CA PHE A 87 0.35 -9.93 5.60
C PHE A 87 1.29 -10.79 4.75
N ASN A 88 0.87 -11.17 3.54
CA ASN A 88 1.75 -11.89 2.62
C ASN A 88 3.02 -11.08 2.32
N GLY A 89 2.88 -9.77 2.20
CA GLY A 89 4.03 -8.88 2.02
C GLY A 89 4.98 -8.92 3.21
N LEU A 90 4.43 -8.94 4.41
CA LEU A 90 5.23 -9.06 5.64
C LEU A 90 6.01 -10.37 5.66
N VAL A 91 5.36 -11.46 5.31
CA VAL A 91 6.00 -12.79 5.25
C VAL A 91 7.12 -12.79 4.20
N ASN A 92 6.86 -12.21 3.03
CA ASN A 92 7.86 -12.13 1.97
C ASN A 92 9.08 -11.33 2.42
N LEU A 93 8.87 -10.22 3.15
CA LEU A 93 9.97 -9.44 3.70
C LEU A 93 10.77 -10.24 4.72
N ALA A 94 10.09 -11.00 5.55
CA ALA A 94 10.77 -11.86 6.53
C ALA A 94 11.69 -12.86 5.83
N HIS A 95 11.23 -13.46 4.74
CA HIS A 95 12.06 -14.38 3.96
C HIS A 95 13.26 -13.67 3.32
N LEU A 96 13.05 -12.48 2.77
CA LEU A 96 14.15 -11.69 2.22
C LEU A 96 15.22 -11.41 3.27
N GLY A 97 14.80 -11.01 4.46
CA GLY A 97 15.71 -10.70 5.56
C GLY A 97 16.45 -11.93 6.07
N LEU A 98 15.82 -13.09 6.03
CA LEU A 98 16.46 -14.35 6.41
C LEU A 98 17.51 -14.78 5.40
N ASP A 99 17.26 -14.52 4.12
CA ASP A 99 18.22 -14.83 3.06
C ASP A 99 19.40 -13.87 3.07
N ASP A 100 19.13 -12.58 3.27
CA ASP A 100 20.13 -11.52 3.27
C ASP A 100 19.63 -10.34 4.10
N TYR A 101 20.17 -10.19 5.28
CA TYR A 101 19.76 -9.14 6.21
C TYR A 101 20.06 -7.73 5.68
N SER A 102 20.92 -7.61 4.69
CA SER A 102 21.25 -6.33 4.05
C SER A 102 20.48 -6.09 2.75
N ASN A 103 19.53 -6.97 2.41
CA ASN A 103 18.69 -6.81 1.23
C ASN A 103 18.00 -5.43 1.27
N GLU A 104 18.10 -4.68 0.19
CA GLU A 104 17.62 -3.29 0.13
C GLU A 104 16.11 -3.18 0.36
N ILE A 105 15.34 -4.11 -0.20
CA ILE A 105 13.87 -4.12 -0.04
C ILE A 105 13.53 -4.39 1.42
N PHE A 106 14.17 -5.39 2.02
CA PHE A 106 13.98 -5.72 3.43
C PHE A 106 14.32 -4.53 4.33
N VAL A 107 15.49 -3.94 4.12
CA VAL A 107 15.96 -2.82 4.95
C VAL A 107 15.00 -1.63 4.86
N ASP A 108 14.56 -1.29 3.65
CA ASP A 108 13.68 -0.14 3.43
C ASP A 108 12.27 -0.38 3.97
N TYR A 109 11.61 -1.43 3.48
CA TYR A 109 10.17 -1.59 3.72
C TYR A 109 9.83 -2.14 5.11
N SER A 110 10.74 -2.86 5.74
CA SER A 110 10.48 -3.44 7.06
C SER A 110 10.19 -2.38 8.12
N SER A 111 10.78 -1.20 8.00
CA SER A 111 10.60 -0.13 8.97
C SER A 111 9.71 1.01 8.48
N THR A 112 9.46 1.10 7.17
CA THR A 112 8.64 2.19 6.61
C THR A 112 7.20 1.78 6.36
N LEU A 113 6.98 0.59 5.77
CA LEU A 113 5.64 0.11 5.47
C LEU A 113 5.08 -0.80 6.56
N TYR A 114 5.95 -1.43 7.31
CA TYR A 114 5.59 -2.34 8.39
C TYR A 114 6.28 -1.88 9.67
N ASN A 115 6.02 -2.58 10.74
CA ASN A 115 6.76 -2.39 12.00
C ASN A 115 7.88 -3.42 12.02
N PHE A 116 9.13 -2.95 12.16
CA PHE A 116 10.30 -3.83 12.08
C PHE A 116 10.23 -4.97 13.10
N GLU A 117 9.75 -4.68 14.31
CA GLU A 117 9.63 -5.72 15.34
C GLU A 117 8.69 -6.83 14.91
N GLN A 118 7.64 -6.49 14.15
CA GLN A 118 6.68 -7.49 13.68
C GLN A 118 7.26 -8.33 12.55
N VAL A 119 8.07 -7.73 11.69
CA VAL A 119 8.80 -8.48 10.65
C VAL A 119 9.76 -9.45 11.32
N ARG A 120 10.46 -9.00 12.36
CA ARG A 120 11.40 -9.81 13.11
C ARG A 120 10.70 -10.98 13.79
N LYS A 121 9.50 -10.74 14.36
CA LYS A 121 8.70 -11.82 14.94
C LYS A 121 8.35 -12.87 13.90
N GLU A 122 8.02 -12.42 12.68
CA GLU A 122 7.70 -13.35 11.60
C GLU A 122 8.95 -14.15 11.20
N MET A 123 10.12 -13.50 11.17
CA MET A 123 11.38 -14.19 10.92
C MET A 123 11.62 -15.29 11.95
N ASP A 124 11.38 -14.99 13.22
CA ASP A 124 11.51 -15.97 14.29
C ASP A 124 10.50 -17.11 14.13
N CYS A 125 9.29 -16.80 13.69
CA CYS A 125 8.27 -17.82 13.42
C CYS A 125 8.71 -18.74 12.30
N ILE A 126 9.27 -18.20 11.23
CA ILE A 126 9.79 -18.99 10.12
C ILE A 126 10.94 -19.91 10.56
N ARG A 127 11.79 -19.39 11.43
CA ARG A 127 12.89 -20.20 12.01
C ARG A 127 12.42 -21.18 13.07
N GLN A 128 11.13 -21.22 13.35
CA GLN A 128 10.53 -22.08 14.36
C GLN A 128 11.01 -21.78 15.80
N LYS A 129 11.44 -20.54 16.04
CA LYS A 129 11.81 -20.10 17.39
C LYS A 129 10.60 -19.74 18.23
N THR A 130 9.48 -19.43 17.57
CA THR A 130 8.21 -19.13 18.21
C THR A 130 7.08 -19.61 17.32
N VAL A 131 5.90 -19.81 17.92
CA VAL A 131 4.70 -20.16 17.16
C VAL A 131 3.88 -18.92 16.82
N LYS A 132 4.27 -17.77 17.35
CA LYS A 132 3.54 -16.52 17.14
C LYS A 132 4.05 -15.82 15.88
N HIS A 133 3.12 -15.49 15.01
CA HIS A 133 3.39 -14.69 13.83
C HIS A 133 3.55 -13.21 14.19
N GLY A 134 4.16 -12.45 13.27
CA GLY A 134 4.15 -11.01 13.38
C GLY A 134 2.74 -10.47 13.23
N ASN A 135 2.54 -9.24 13.64
CA ASN A 135 1.25 -8.56 13.58
C ASN A 135 1.28 -7.44 12.56
N LEU A 136 0.11 -7.09 12.04
CA LEU A 136 -0.03 -6.08 11.01
C LEU A 136 -1.14 -5.11 11.37
N LYS A 137 -0.83 -3.81 11.32
CA LYS A 137 -1.83 -2.75 11.43
C LYS A 137 -2.13 -2.24 10.02
N ILE A 138 -3.28 -2.64 9.50
CA ILE A 138 -3.66 -2.38 8.12
C ILE A 138 -3.73 -0.88 7.81
N ARG A 139 -4.23 -0.07 8.76
CA ARG A 139 -4.29 1.37 8.58
C ARG A 139 -2.89 1.98 8.40
N HIS A 140 -1.95 1.55 9.22
CA HIS A 140 -0.57 2.02 9.11
C HIS A 140 0.03 1.64 7.75
N PHE A 141 -0.20 0.40 7.32
CA PHE A 141 0.29 -0.07 6.03
C PHE A 141 -0.23 0.78 4.89
N LEU A 142 -1.55 1.01 4.85
CA LEU A 142 -2.17 1.79 3.78
C LEU A 142 -1.73 3.26 3.80
N THR A 143 -1.66 3.86 4.98
CA THR A 143 -1.23 5.25 5.15
C THR A 143 0.22 5.42 4.71
N SER A 144 1.09 4.47 5.08
CA SER A 144 2.50 4.50 4.70
C SER A 144 2.66 4.35 3.19
N LEU A 145 1.87 3.49 2.56
CA LEU A 145 1.87 3.36 1.10
C LEU A 145 1.45 4.67 0.44
N ALA A 146 0.38 5.30 0.94
CA ALA A 146 -0.09 6.57 0.38
C ALA A 146 0.99 7.63 0.47
N PHE A 147 1.62 7.76 1.63
CA PHE A 147 2.71 8.71 1.83
C PHE A 147 3.87 8.43 0.88
N ARG A 148 4.26 7.16 0.78
CA ARG A 148 5.39 6.75 -0.05
C ARG A 148 5.14 7.00 -1.53
N CYS A 149 3.94 6.74 -2.00
CA CYS A 149 3.59 6.91 -3.41
C CYS A 149 3.55 8.37 -3.82
N GLN A 150 3.15 9.26 -2.91
CA GLN A 150 3.10 10.69 -3.18
C GLN A 150 4.48 11.33 -3.18
N ASN A 151 5.40 10.78 -2.41
CA ASN A 151 6.73 11.36 -2.22
C ASN A 151 7.84 10.59 -2.92
N ALA A 152 7.49 9.56 -3.69
CA ALA A 152 8.46 8.79 -4.47
C ALA A 152 8.96 9.63 -5.64
N GLN A 153 10.26 9.59 -5.86
CA GLN A 153 10.90 10.29 -6.96
C GLN A 153 11.54 9.30 -7.91
#